data_3655bfaecc2f6ffeb75f1ac9e881b7e4
#
_entry.id   3655bfaecc2f6ffeb75f1ac9e881b7e4
#
_cell.length_a   1.000
_cell.length_b   1.000
_cell.length_c   1.000
_cell.angle_alpha   90.00
_cell.angle_beta   90.00
_cell.angle_gamma   90.00
#
_symmetry.space_group_name_H-M   'P 1'
#
loop_
_entity.id
_entity.type
_entity.pdbx_description
1 polymer ?
#
loop_
_entity_poly.entity_id
_entity_poly.type
_entity_poly.pdbx_seq_one_letter_code
_entity_poly.pdbx_strand_id
1 'polypeptide(L)'
;RSREDTDKEKFIYKAIATAKPCGTGTLVIVPDQYTLDAEKRAMNCMNTDVLLDVEITTFSRLGSRLLREAGKQPTAVIDKYGRQMLLTGIISGLDGELEVFGGLSQKEAFIETVNDFISQAKQYSCGPEELAAAAAGGSDGMLSMKLRDLQRIYAEYEKATEGCYTDSEDIIDMYISMTAGSAFIASSRIRIYGFDSFTPKNVAFIAALSAAAVETDVYL
;
A
#
# COMPACT_ATOMS: atom_id res chain seq x y z
N ARG A 1 -6.16 -10.45 -22.20
CA ARG A 1 -7.37 -10.17 -21.36
C ARG A 1 -8.36 -11.26 -21.73
N SER A 2 -8.32 -12.35 -21.00
CA SER A 2 -9.03 -13.55 -21.42
C SER A 2 -10.35 -13.68 -20.66
N ARG A 3 -11.30 -14.32 -21.32
CA ARG A 3 -12.51 -14.94 -20.76
C ARG A 3 -12.23 -16.00 -19.67
N GLU A 4 -11.03 -16.01 -19.11
CA GLU A 4 -10.44 -17.11 -18.33
C GLU A 4 -10.34 -16.82 -16.82
N ASP A 5 -10.86 -15.69 -16.30
CA ASP A 5 -10.80 -15.41 -14.86
C ASP A 5 -11.46 -16.53 -14.02
N THR A 6 -12.56 -17.08 -14.53
CA THR A 6 -13.25 -18.21 -13.87
C THR A 6 -12.41 -19.49 -13.87
N ASP A 7 -11.56 -19.70 -14.87
CA ASP A 7 -10.72 -20.90 -14.97
C ASP A 7 -9.45 -20.78 -14.13
N LYS A 8 -8.87 -19.57 -14.01
CA LYS A 8 -7.73 -19.30 -13.10
C LYS A 8 -8.12 -19.55 -11.65
N GLU A 9 -9.24 -19.00 -11.19
CA GLU A 9 -9.73 -19.22 -9.83
C GLU A 9 -10.00 -20.70 -9.53
N LYS A 10 -10.66 -21.41 -10.45
CA LYS A 10 -10.89 -22.84 -10.31
C LYS A 10 -9.58 -23.62 -10.21
N PHE A 11 -8.56 -23.22 -10.98
CA PHE A 11 -7.24 -23.84 -10.91
C PHE A 11 -6.60 -23.59 -9.54
N ILE A 12 -6.62 -22.34 -9.03
CA ILE A 12 -6.05 -21.97 -7.74
C ILE A 12 -6.72 -22.78 -6.62
N TYR A 13 -8.05 -22.74 -6.55
CA TYR A 13 -8.77 -23.42 -5.47
C TYR A 13 -8.72 -24.96 -5.57
N LYS A 14 -8.66 -25.53 -6.78
CA LYS A 14 -8.39 -26.95 -6.95
C LYS A 14 -6.99 -27.33 -6.51
N ALA A 15 -5.99 -26.53 -6.83
CA ALA A 15 -4.63 -26.75 -6.36
C ALA A 15 -4.53 -26.70 -4.83
N ILE A 16 -5.23 -25.76 -4.20
CA ILE A 16 -5.33 -25.64 -2.73
C ILE A 16 -6.02 -26.90 -2.15
N ALA A 17 -7.16 -27.31 -2.72
CA ALA A 17 -7.92 -28.47 -2.25
C ALA A 17 -7.17 -29.81 -2.39
N THR A 18 -6.29 -29.92 -3.40
CA THR A 18 -5.48 -31.12 -3.62
C THR A 18 -4.15 -31.12 -2.87
N ALA A 19 -3.73 -29.95 -2.35
CA ALA A 19 -2.53 -29.87 -1.51
C ALA A 19 -2.79 -30.62 -0.20
N LYS A 20 -1.91 -31.60 0.12
CA LYS A 20 -2.01 -32.33 1.39
C LYS A 20 -1.97 -31.36 2.57
N PRO A 21 -2.84 -31.52 3.58
CA PRO A 21 -2.77 -30.74 4.81
C PRO A 21 -1.43 -31.01 5.48
N CYS A 22 -0.52 -30.09 5.37
CA CYS A 22 0.84 -30.20 5.94
C CYS A 22 0.98 -29.37 7.22
N GLY A 23 -0.14 -29.06 7.88
CA GLY A 23 -0.14 -28.19 9.06
C GLY A 23 0.12 -26.70 8.75
N THR A 24 0.25 -26.35 7.48
CA THR A 24 0.46 -24.97 7.00
C THR A 24 -0.83 -24.44 6.42
N GLY A 25 -1.34 -23.33 6.99
CA GLY A 25 -2.50 -22.62 6.44
C GLY A 25 -2.19 -22.00 5.08
N THR A 26 -3.20 -21.89 4.23
CA THR A 26 -3.09 -21.17 2.95
C THR A 26 -3.73 -19.80 3.06
N LEU A 27 -2.96 -18.75 2.81
CA LEU A 27 -3.44 -17.38 2.71
C LEU A 27 -3.72 -17.04 1.26
N VAL A 28 -4.91 -16.58 0.98
CA VAL A 28 -5.29 -16.09 -0.35
C VAL A 28 -5.49 -14.58 -0.26
N ILE A 29 -4.61 -13.82 -0.89
CA ILE A 29 -4.64 -12.37 -0.88
C ILE A 29 -5.34 -11.87 -2.14
N VAL A 30 -6.39 -11.10 -1.94
CA VAL A 30 -7.22 -10.50 -3.00
C VAL A 30 -7.40 -9.00 -2.74
N PRO A 31 -7.80 -8.20 -3.75
CA PRO A 31 -8.18 -6.81 -3.54
C PRO A 31 -9.34 -6.68 -2.54
N ASP A 32 -9.38 -5.58 -1.77
CA ASP A 32 -10.35 -5.36 -0.70
C ASP A 32 -11.81 -5.54 -1.15
N GLN A 33 -12.13 -5.08 -2.35
CA GLN A 33 -13.47 -5.16 -2.95
C GLN A 33 -13.91 -6.57 -3.35
N TYR A 34 -12.99 -7.53 -3.47
CA TYR A 34 -13.28 -8.90 -3.96
C TYR A 34 -13.33 -9.94 -2.85
N THR A 35 -13.11 -9.61 -1.59
CA THR A 35 -13.01 -10.58 -0.48
C THR A 35 -14.24 -11.47 -0.38
N LEU A 36 -15.45 -10.90 -0.37
CA LEU A 36 -16.69 -11.66 -0.22
C LEU A 36 -16.98 -12.60 -1.41
N ASP A 37 -16.69 -12.11 -2.63
CA ASP A 37 -16.86 -12.92 -3.84
C ASP A 37 -15.82 -14.04 -3.90
N ALA A 38 -14.59 -13.78 -3.48
CA ALA A 38 -13.53 -14.77 -3.39
C ALA A 38 -13.87 -15.87 -2.38
N GLU A 39 -14.43 -15.54 -1.22
CA GLU A 39 -14.90 -16.51 -0.22
C GLU A 39 -16.00 -17.42 -0.79
N LYS A 40 -17.04 -16.84 -1.42
CA LYS A 40 -18.11 -17.61 -2.05
C LYS A 40 -17.61 -18.54 -3.16
N ARG A 41 -16.68 -18.04 -4.00
CA ARG A 41 -16.09 -18.83 -5.10
C ARG A 41 -15.19 -19.94 -4.56
N ALA A 42 -14.41 -19.66 -3.50
CA ALA A 42 -13.60 -20.66 -2.83
C ALA A 42 -14.45 -21.83 -2.32
N MET A 43 -15.52 -21.52 -1.56
CA MET A 43 -16.48 -22.52 -1.05
C MET A 43 -17.08 -23.36 -2.18
N ASN A 44 -17.55 -22.71 -3.25
CA ASN A 44 -18.13 -23.39 -4.40
C ASN A 44 -17.10 -24.28 -5.13
N CYS A 45 -15.87 -23.80 -5.34
CA CYS A 45 -14.83 -24.55 -6.04
C CYS A 45 -14.32 -25.75 -5.22
N MET A 46 -14.26 -25.61 -3.90
CA MET A 46 -13.83 -26.64 -2.97
C MET A 46 -14.99 -27.58 -2.54
N ASN A 47 -16.22 -27.27 -2.95
CA ASN A 47 -17.44 -27.98 -2.58
C ASN A 47 -17.57 -28.14 -1.05
N THR A 48 -17.39 -27.07 -0.32
CA THR A 48 -17.44 -27.02 1.16
C THR A 48 -18.17 -25.77 1.63
N ASP A 49 -18.84 -25.89 2.76
CA ASP A 49 -19.51 -24.76 3.42
C ASP A 49 -18.60 -24.05 4.43
N VAL A 50 -17.39 -24.59 4.67
CA VAL A 50 -16.45 -24.03 5.66
C VAL A 50 -15.01 -24.10 5.10
N LEU A 51 -14.30 -22.99 5.16
CA LEU A 51 -12.88 -22.88 4.82
C LEU A 51 -12.05 -23.04 6.10
N LEU A 52 -11.55 -24.24 6.37
CA LEU A 52 -10.78 -24.52 7.59
C LEU A 52 -9.28 -24.18 7.44
N ASP A 53 -8.70 -24.53 6.28
CA ASP A 53 -7.26 -24.40 6.01
C ASP A 53 -6.93 -23.27 5.04
N VAL A 54 -7.92 -22.46 4.67
CA VAL A 54 -7.79 -21.35 3.71
C VAL A 54 -8.34 -20.08 4.33
N GLU A 55 -7.51 -19.07 4.46
CA GLU A 55 -7.90 -17.73 4.91
C GLU A 55 -7.83 -16.77 3.72
N ILE A 56 -8.97 -16.16 3.37
CA ILE A 56 -9.03 -15.12 2.35
C ILE A 56 -8.87 -13.77 3.04
N THR A 57 -7.90 -12.99 2.58
CA THR A 57 -7.50 -11.74 3.22
C THR A 57 -7.10 -10.70 2.18
N THR A 58 -6.79 -9.49 2.65
CA THR A 58 -6.26 -8.39 1.85
C THR A 58 -4.91 -7.95 2.41
N PHE A 59 -4.13 -7.17 1.65
CA PHE A 59 -2.87 -6.62 2.16
C PHE A 59 -3.08 -5.84 3.46
N SER A 60 -4.15 -5.04 3.56
CA SER A 60 -4.45 -4.23 4.75
C SER A 60 -4.77 -5.09 5.97
N ARG A 61 -5.60 -6.13 5.80
CA ARG A 61 -5.97 -7.04 6.90
C ARG A 61 -4.78 -7.87 7.37
N LEU A 62 -4.00 -8.40 6.41
CA LEU A 62 -2.77 -9.13 6.70
C LEU A 62 -1.77 -8.26 7.45
N GLY A 63 -1.52 -7.04 6.96
CA GLY A 63 -0.63 -6.08 7.60
C GLY A 63 -1.07 -5.73 9.03
N SER A 64 -2.38 -5.49 9.24
CA SER A 64 -2.92 -5.26 10.58
C SER A 64 -2.75 -6.45 11.52
N ARG A 65 -2.76 -7.68 10.98
CA ARG A 65 -2.46 -8.89 11.76
C ARG A 65 -0.98 -8.95 12.14
N LEU A 66 -0.07 -8.63 11.21
CA LEU A 66 1.37 -8.58 11.47
C LEU A 66 1.73 -7.57 12.56
N LEU A 67 1.12 -6.38 12.52
CA LEU A 67 1.31 -5.37 13.58
C LEU A 67 0.84 -5.89 14.94
N ARG A 68 -0.32 -6.54 15.01
CA ARG A 68 -0.83 -7.13 16.26
C ARG A 68 0.06 -8.26 16.78
N GLU A 69 0.55 -9.14 15.90
CA GLU A 69 1.49 -10.21 16.26
C GLU A 69 2.79 -9.63 16.85
N ALA A 70 3.29 -8.55 16.27
CA ALA A 70 4.48 -7.84 16.74
C ALA A 70 4.25 -6.96 17.98
N GLY A 71 3.01 -6.85 18.47
CA GLY A 71 2.66 -5.94 19.57
C GLY A 71 2.84 -4.47 19.23
N LYS A 72 2.86 -4.12 17.95
CA LYS A 72 3.01 -2.75 17.46
C LYS A 72 1.67 -2.17 17.02
N GLN A 73 1.52 -0.87 17.25
CA GLN A 73 0.43 -0.08 16.70
C GLN A 73 1.03 1.09 15.94
N PRO A 74 0.45 1.47 14.78
CA PRO A 74 0.83 2.72 14.14
C PRO A 74 0.51 3.88 15.11
N THR A 75 1.25 4.96 15.02
CA THR A 75 0.81 6.25 15.56
C THR A 75 -0.54 6.61 14.95
N ALA A 76 -1.19 7.67 15.41
CA ALA A 76 -2.49 8.05 14.86
C ALA A 76 -2.43 8.12 13.33
N VAL A 77 -3.26 7.29 12.67
CA VAL A 77 -3.33 7.29 11.20
C VAL A 77 -4.03 8.56 10.75
N ILE A 78 -3.36 9.36 9.93
CA ILE A 78 -3.93 10.58 9.37
C ILE A 78 -4.85 10.22 8.19
N ASP A 79 -6.09 10.69 8.23
CA ASP A 79 -7.02 10.53 7.12
C ASP A 79 -6.86 11.64 6.06
N LYS A 80 -7.62 11.52 4.95
CA LYS A 80 -7.58 12.50 3.85
C LYS A 80 -7.84 13.92 4.35
N TYR A 81 -8.78 14.12 5.24
CA TYR A 81 -9.17 15.46 5.73
C TYR A 81 -8.13 16.04 6.68
N GLY A 82 -7.62 15.22 7.60
CA GLY A 82 -6.52 15.62 8.48
C GLY A 82 -5.28 16.04 7.68
N ARG A 83 -4.96 15.28 6.63
CA ARG A 83 -3.85 15.61 5.71
C ARG A 83 -4.11 16.94 4.98
N GLN A 84 -5.30 17.15 4.45
CA GLN A 84 -5.66 18.40 3.78
C GLN A 84 -5.57 19.63 4.73
N MET A 85 -6.02 19.48 5.98
CA MET A 85 -5.89 20.54 6.99
C MET A 85 -4.42 20.85 7.28
N LEU A 86 -3.59 19.84 7.46
CA LEU A 86 -2.17 20.00 7.70
C LEU A 86 -1.46 20.67 6.51
N LEU A 87 -1.74 20.24 5.29
CA LEU A 87 -1.22 20.83 4.06
C LEU A 87 -1.65 22.30 3.89
N THR A 88 -2.89 22.64 4.21
CA THR A 88 -3.37 24.02 4.19
C THR A 88 -2.53 24.91 5.12
N GLY A 89 -2.26 24.46 6.33
CA GLY A 89 -1.41 25.17 7.28
C GLY A 89 0.04 25.33 6.79
N ILE A 90 0.62 24.26 6.25
CA ILE A 90 1.98 24.26 5.72
C ILE A 90 2.11 25.22 4.53
N ILE A 91 1.23 25.11 3.54
CA ILE A 91 1.26 25.95 2.34
C ILE A 91 1.05 27.42 2.70
N SER A 92 0.15 27.72 3.66
CA SER A 92 -0.03 29.08 4.16
C SER A 92 1.23 29.62 4.85
N GLY A 93 1.94 28.77 5.59
CA GLY A 93 3.20 29.17 6.23
C GLY A 93 4.34 29.42 5.23
N LEU A 94 4.33 28.70 4.10
CA LEU A 94 5.32 28.82 3.03
C LEU A 94 4.98 29.85 1.95
N ASP A 95 3.86 30.58 2.06
CA ASP A 95 3.30 31.43 0.98
C ASP A 95 4.32 32.42 0.41
N GLY A 96 5.17 33.02 1.24
CA GLY A 96 6.22 33.94 0.83
C GLY A 96 7.50 33.28 0.28
N GLU A 97 7.62 31.97 0.34
CA GLU A 97 8.79 31.20 -0.07
C GLU A 97 8.56 30.38 -1.34
N LEU A 98 7.30 30.21 -1.76
CA LEU A 98 6.94 29.47 -2.98
C LEU A 98 7.10 30.35 -4.22
N GLU A 99 7.76 29.80 -5.24
CA GLU A 99 8.09 30.52 -6.48
C GLU A 99 6.89 30.59 -7.44
N VAL A 100 6.09 29.52 -7.50
CA VAL A 100 4.98 29.37 -8.47
C VAL A 100 3.65 29.24 -7.76
N PHE A 101 3.59 28.55 -6.61
CA PHE A 101 2.37 28.20 -5.93
C PHE A 101 2.00 29.15 -4.77
N GLY A 102 2.72 30.25 -4.60
CA GLY A 102 2.37 31.33 -3.67
C GLY A 102 0.93 31.84 -3.90
N GLY A 103 0.20 32.15 -2.82
CA GLY A 103 -1.18 32.61 -2.87
C GLY A 103 -2.23 31.55 -3.17
N LEU A 104 -1.85 30.26 -3.27
CA LEU A 104 -2.80 29.17 -3.54
C LEU A 104 -3.27 28.42 -2.28
N SER A 105 -2.82 28.79 -1.10
CA SER A 105 -3.16 28.15 0.17
C SER A 105 -4.66 28.08 0.50
N GLN A 106 -5.46 29.00 -0.06
CA GLN A 106 -6.91 29.04 0.13
C GLN A 106 -7.70 28.32 -0.98
N LYS A 107 -7.01 27.72 -1.95
CA LYS A 107 -7.66 27.00 -3.06
C LYS A 107 -7.74 25.50 -2.76
N GLU A 108 -8.92 25.02 -2.40
CA GLU A 108 -9.16 23.61 -2.07
C GLU A 108 -8.69 22.65 -3.17
N ALA A 109 -8.96 22.95 -4.44
CA ALA A 109 -8.51 22.13 -5.56
C ALA A 109 -6.98 22.02 -5.65
N PHE A 110 -6.23 23.05 -5.26
CA PHE A 110 -4.78 23.00 -5.20
C PHE A 110 -4.32 22.09 -4.04
N ILE A 111 -4.90 22.26 -2.86
CA ILE A 111 -4.59 21.41 -1.70
C ILE A 111 -4.87 19.94 -2.02
N GLU A 112 -5.99 19.64 -2.68
CA GLU A 112 -6.32 18.29 -3.11
C GLU A 112 -5.29 17.73 -4.10
N THR A 113 -4.88 18.53 -5.09
CA THR A 113 -3.84 18.14 -6.05
C THR A 113 -2.51 17.85 -5.37
N VAL A 114 -2.09 18.67 -4.40
CA VAL A 114 -0.85 18.44 -3.62
C VAL A 114 -0.98 17.18 -2.75
N ASN A 115 -2.14 16.96 -2.12
CA ASN A 115 -2.40 15.76 -1.36
C ASN A 115 -2.27 14.50 -2.21
N ASP A 116 -2.88 14.49 -3.40
CA ASP A 116 -2.82 13.35 -4.32
C ASP A 116 -1.41 13.14 -4.85
N PHE A 117 -0.68 14.22 -5.12
CA PHE A 117 0.72 14.17 -5.51
C PHE A 117 1.59 13.51 -4.43
N ILE A 118 1.46 13.92 -3.16
CA ILE A 118 2.21 13.32 -2.06
C ILE A 118 1.87 11.84 -1.90
N SER A 119 0.57 11.47 -1.96
CA SER A 119 0.15 10.07 -1.92
C SER A 119 0.80 9.25 -3.03
N GLN A 120 0.79 9.74 -4.26
CA GLN A 120 1.43 9.05 -5.39
C GLN A 120 2.95 8.97 -5.20
N ALA A 121 3.61 10.06 -4.80
CA ALA A 121 5.04 10.07 -4.55
C ALA A 121 5.43 9.00 -3.50
N LYS A 122 4.70 8.91 -2.39
CA LYS A 122 4.89 7.88 -1.36
C LYS A 122 4.67 6.46 -1.89
N GLN A 123 3.62 6.23 -2.69
CA GLN A 123 3.35 4.93 -3.30
C GLN A 123 4.50 4.46 -4.22
N TYR A 124 5.18 5.41 -4.87
CA TYR A 124 6.32 5.14 -5.73
C TYR A 124 7.67 5.26 -5.01
N SER A 125 7.68 5.41 -3.68
CA SER A 125 8.89 5.59 -2.86
C SER A 125 9.75 6.76 -3.34
N CYS A 126 9.08 7.83 -3.78
CA CYS A 126 9.70 9.08 -4.20
C CYS A 126 9.55 10.10 -3.07
N GLY A 127 10.63 10.38 -2.35
CA GLY A 127 10.64 11.33 -1.26
C GLY A 127 11.03 12.76 -1.71
N PRO A 128 11.12 13.70 -0.75
CA PRO A 128 11.56 15.06 -1.05
C PRO A 128 12.95 15.16 -1.68
N GLU A 129 13.85 14.21 -1.38
CA GLU A 129 15.22 14.21 -1.92
C GLU A 129 15.25 13.85 -3.40
N GLU A 130 14.44 12.86 -3.83
CA GLU A 130 14.30 12.49 -5.24
C GLU A 130 13.68 13.64 -6.05
N LEU A 131 12.72 14.37 -5.46
CA LEU A 131 12.13 15.56 -6.09
C LEU A 131 13.16 16.69 -6.23
N ALA A 132 14.01 16.90 -5.24
CA ALA A 132 15.08 17.88 -5.30
C ALA A 132 16.09 17.55 -6.43
N ALA A 133 16.44 16.27 -6.55
CA ALA A 133 17.32 15.79 -7.61
C ALA A 133 16.69 15.99 -9.01
N ALA A 134 15.39 15.69 -9.15
CA ALA A 134 14.65 15.90 -10.39
C ALA A 134 14.56 17.39 -10.76
N ALA A 135 14.33 18.27 -9.78
CA ALA A 135 14.30 19.72 -9.98
C ALA A 135 15.66 20.28 -10.44
N ALA A 136 16.77 19.73 -9.93
CA ALA A 136 18.12 20.14 -10.31
C ALA A 136 18.53 19.65 -11.71
N GLY A 137 18.02 18.50 -12.16
CA GLY A 137 18.32 17.91 -13.47
C GLY A 137 17.46 18.43 -14.62
N GLY A 138 16.40 19.20 -14.34
CA GLY A 138 15.45 19.69 -15.33
C GLY A 138 16.00 20.85 -16.15
N SER A 139 15.79 20.80 -17.47
CA SER A 139 16.13 21.89 -18.40
C SER A 139 15.02 22.93 -18.53
N ASP A 140 13.80 22.62 -18.08
CA ASP A 140 12.64 23.52 -18.11
C ASP A 140 12.55 24.31 -16.80
N GLY A 141 12.81 25.64 -16.90
CA GLY A 141 12.80 26.54 -15.74
C GLY A 141 11.49 26.52 -14.95
N MET A 142 10.33 26.48 -15.64
CA MET A 142 9.02 26.45 -14.98
C MET A 142 8.76 25.13 -14.28
N LEU A 143 9.11 24.01 -14.89
CA LEU A 143 8.96 22.69 -14.27
C LEU A 143 9.85 22.57 -13.03
N SER A 144 11.11 23.00 -13.13
CA SER A 144 12.05 22.99 -12.01
C SER A 144 11.55 23.84 -10.84
N MET A 145 10.95 25.03 -11.11
CA MET A 145 10.34 25.86 -10.07
C MET A 145 9.18 25.13 -9.37
N LYS A 146 8.26 24.53 -10.13
CA LYS A 146 7.15 23.75 -9.57
C LYS A 146 7.63 22.57 -8.73
N LEU A 147 8.65 21.86 -9.18
CA LEU A 147 9.22 20.73 -8.43
C LEU A 147 9.89 21.19 -7.14
N ARG A 148 10.54 22.35 -7.11
CA ARG A 148 11.11 22.92 -5.88
C ARG A 148 10.02 23.29 -4.89
N ASP A 149 8.94 23.91 -5.34
CA ASP A 149 7.79 24.22 -4.47
C ASP A 149 7.15 22.97 -3.89
N LEU A 150 6.89 21.95 -4.72
CA LEU A 150 6.36 20.66 -4.28
C LEU A 150 7.30 19.95 -3.31
N GLN A 151 8.61 19.99 -3.58
CA GLN A 151 9.62 19.42 -2.70
C GLN A 151 9.61 20.10 -1.32
N ARG A 152 9.52 21.44 -1.26
CA ARG A 152 9.44 22.19 0.00
C ARG A 152 8.17 21.83 0.80
N ILE A 153 7.01 21.83 0.12
CA ILE A 153 5.74 21.49 0.77
C ILE A 153 5.81 20.05 1.31
N TYR A 154 6.33 19.11 0.53
CA TYR A 154 6.44 17.72 0.94
C TYR A 154 7.44 17.53 2.09
N ALA A 155 8.58 18.20 2.07
CA ALA A 155 9.56 18.14 3.16
C ALA A 155 9.00 18.67 4.48
N GLU A 156 8.24 19.78 4.45
CA GLU A 156 7.58 20.30 5.65
C GLU A 156 6.43 19.40 6.11
N TYR A 157 5.73 18.73 5.17
CA TYR A 157 4.72 17.75 5.50
C TYR A 157 5.33 16.54 6.24
N GLU A 158 6.45 15.97 5.75
CA GLU A 158 7.15 14.88 6.42
C GLU A 158 7.58 15.26 7.84
N LYS A 159 8.17 16.45 8.03
CA LYS A 159 8.54 16.95 9.35
C LYS A 159 7.33 17.10 10.29
N ALA A 160 6.21 17.59 9.78
CA ALA A 160 5.01 17.80 10.58
C ALA A 160 4.31 16.50 10.99
N THR A 161 4.48 15.43 10.20
CA THR A 161 3.92 14.12 10.50
C THR A 161 4.85 13.24 11.29
N GLU A 162 6.16 13.48 11.27
CA GLU A 162 7.19 12.68 11.93
C GLU A 162 6.88 12.47 13.42
N GLY A 163 6.77 11.22 13.84
CA GLY A 163 6.49 10.84 15.24
C GLY A 163 5.07 11.13 15.74
N CYS A 164 4.26 11.87 15.00
CA CYS A 164 2.89 12.27 15.38
C CYS A 164 1.83 11.46 14.66
N TYR A 165 2.01 11.26 13.36
CA TYR A 165 1.04 10.61 12.49
C TYR A 165 1.72 9.57 11.60
N THR A 166 0.92 8.62 11.12
CA THR A 166 1.34 7.65 10.10
C THR A 166 0.41 7.78 8.90
N ASP A 167 0.96 7.96 7.72
CA ASP A 167 0.20 7.91 6.48
C ASP A 167 -0.20 6.48 6.13
N SER A 168 -1.29 6.34 5.37
CA SER A 168 -1.73 5.05 4.84
C SER A 168 -0.65 4.37 3.98
N GLU A 169 0.13 5.15 3.26
CA GLU A 169 1.23 4.69 2.43
C GLU A 169 2.45 4.21 3.25
N ASP A 170 2.70 4.82 4.42
CA ASP A 170 3.82 4.48 5.30
C ASP A 170 3.53 3.25 6.17
N ILE A 171 2.24 2.95 6.39
CA ILE A 171 1.84 1.71 7.09
C ILE A 171 2.37 0.47 6.36
N ILE A 172 2.46 0.49 5.02
CA ILE A 172 2.98 -0.64 4.24
C ILE A 172 4.44 -0.93 4.59
N ASP A 173 5.25 0.10 4.84
CA ASP A 173 6.65 -0.07 5.25
C ASP A 173 6.75 -0.73 6.64
N MET A 174 5.81 -0.42 7.54
CA MET A 174 5.68 -1.12 8.81
C MET A 174 5.33 -2.60 8.61
N TYR A 175 4.40 -2.92 7.70
CA TYR A 175 4.05 -4.31 7.38
C TYR A 175 5.27 -5.08 6.86
N ILE A 176 6.03 -4.50 5.95
CA ILE A 176 7.26 -5.08 5.40
C ILE A 176 8.24 -5.39 6.52
N SER A 177 8.47 -4.45 7.43
CA SER A 177 9.44 -4.61 8.53
C SER A 177 9.03 -5.69 9.54
N MET A 178 7.73 -6.00 9.67
CA MET A 178 7.23 -7.04 10.58
C MET A 178 7.18 -8.43 9.95
N THR A 179 7.23 -8.53 8.63
CA THR A 179 7.04 -9.80 7.90
C THR A 179 8.07 -10.86 8.27
N ALA A 180 9.34 -10.49 8.32
CA ALA A 180 10.44 -11.42 8.60
C ALA A 180 10.37 -12.07 9.99
N GLY A 181 9.76 -11.41 10.97
CA GLY A 181 9.60 -11.90 12.34
C GLY A 181 8.30 -12.66 12.60
N SER A 182 7.42 -12.77 11.62
CA SER A 182 6.10 -13.38 11.80
C SER A 182 6.15 -14.90 11.71
N ALA A 183 5.86 -15.56 12.83
CA ALA A 183 5.70 -17.03 12.86
C ALA A 183 4.50 -17.47 12.01
N PHE A 184 3.46 -16.65 11.93
CA PHE A 184 2.29 -16.88 11.11
C PHE A 184 2.66 -16.93 9.61
N ILE A 185 3.42 -15.95 9.11
CA ILE A 185 3.87 -15.95 7.71
C ILE A 185 4.83 -17.12 7.43
N ALA A 186 5.78 -17.37 8.33
CA ALA A 186 6.74 -18.46 8.18
C ALA A 186 6.08 -19.85 8.09
N SER A 187 4.86 -20.01 8.59
CA SER A 187 4.07 -21.23 8.51
C SER A 187 2.98 -21.21 7.44
N SER A 188 2.94 -20.18 6.59
CA SER A 188 1.86 -19.99 5.62
C SER A 188 2.32 -20.22 4.18
N ARG A 189 1.40 -20.70 3.33
CA ARG A 189 1.49 -20.63 1.88
C ARG A 189 0.65 -19.49 1.37
N ILE A 190 1.19 -18.66 0.49
CA ILE A 190 0.53 -17.43 0.03
C ILE A 190 0.16 -17.56 -1.44
N ARG A 191 -1.08 -17.20 -1.77
CA ARG A 191 -1.60 -17.14 -3.13
C ARG A 191 -2.17 -15.72 -3.34
N ILE A 192 -1.71 -15.02 -4.36
CA ILE A 192 -2.12 -13.64 -4.66
C ILE A 192 -2.76 -13.62 -6.02
N TYR A 193 -4.01 -13.13 -6.12
CA TYR A 193 -4.69 -13.01 -7.42
C TYR A 193 -5.73 -11.89 -7.43
N GLY A 194 -6.20 -11.54 -8.64
CA GLY A 194 -7.27 -10.56 -8.85
C GLY A 194 -6.81 -9.10 -8.87
N PHE A 195 -5.50 -8.86 -8.91
CA PHE A 195 -4.94 -7.52 -9.05
C PHE A 195 -4.63 -7.21 -10.51
N ASP A 196 -5.03 -6.03 -10.96
CA ASP A 196 -4.70 -5.52 -12.31
C ASP A 196 -3.27 -4.97 -12.38
N SER A 197 -2.78 -4.40 -11.26
CA SER A 197 -1.44 -3.82 -11.14
C SER A 197 -1.00 -3.74 -9.68
N PHE A 198 0.30 -3.61 -9.47
CA PHE A 198 0.89 -3.40 -8.15
C PHE A 198 1.69 -2.10 -8.11
N THR A 199 1.56 -1.34 -7.03
CA THR A 199 2.48 -0.25 -6.74
C THR A 199 3.85 -0.80 -6.32
N PRO A 200 4.94 -0.02 -6.44
CA PRO A 200 6.26 -0.45 -5.95
C PRO A 200 6.26 -0.88 -4.49
N LYS A 201 5.53 -0.21 -3.60
CA LYS A 201 5.38 -0.63 -2.20
C LYS A 201 4.68 -1.98 -2.06
N ASN A 202 3.63 -2.25 -2.87
CA ASN A 202 2.99 -3.57 -2.89
C ASN A 202 3.95 -4.65 -3.38
N VAL A 203 4.76 -4.37 -4.40
CA VAL A 203 5.79 -5.30 -4.89
C VAL A 203 6.82 -5.59 -3.80
N ALA A 204 7.28 -4.56 -3.08
CA ALA A 204 8.21 -4.73 -1.96
C ALA A 204 7.58 -5.59 -0.83
N PHE A 205 6.31 -5.38 -0.52
CA PHE A 205 5.61 -6.20 0.47
C PHE A 205 5.45 -7.66 0.01
N ILE A 206 5.09 -7.88 -1.26
CA ILE A 206 5.03 -9.23 -1.85
C ILE A 206 6.41 -9.92 -1.79
N ALA A 207 7.48 -9.19 -2.09
CA ALA A 207 8.83 -9.71 -1.99
C ALA A 207 9.20 -10.12 -0.55
N ALA A 208 8.85 -9.29 0.44
CA ALA A 208 9.05 -9.61 1.86
C ALA A 208 8.25 -10.84 2.28
N LEU A 209 6.99 -10.95 1.87
CA LEU A 209 6.13 -12.11 2.11
C LEU A 209 6.73 -13.38 1.48
N SER A 210 7.20 -13.28 0.23
CA SER A 210 7.82 -14.39 -0.49
C SER A 210 9.12 -14.89 0.16
N ALA A 211 9.88 -13.99 0.76
CA ALA A 211 11.11 -14.35 1.47
C ALA A 211 10.85 -15.06 2.80
N ALA A 212 9.71 -14.78 3.45
CA ALA A 212 9.39 -15.29 4.77
C ALA A 212 8.46 -16.51 4.76
N ALA A 213 7.57 -16.62 3.77
CA ALA A 213 6.57 -17.68 3.67
C ALA A 213 7.17 -19.02 3.17
N VAL A 214 6.43 -20.12 3.38
CA VAL A 214 6.79 -21.44 2.84
C VAL A 214 6.79 -21.43 1.32
N GLU A 215 5.82 -20.77 0.72
CA GLU A 215 5.62 -20.69 -0.73
C GLU A 215 4.76 -19.46 -1.05
N THR A 216 5.08 -18.77 -2.14
CA THR A 216 4.27 -17.63 -2.61
C THR A 216 4.09 -17.70 -4.12
N ASP A 217 2.84 -17.71 -4.57
CA ASP A 217 2.48 -17.62 -5.98
C ASP A 217 1.65 -16.37 -6.25
N VAL A 218 1.98 -15.69 -7.35
CA VAL A 218 1.25 -14.51 -7.85
C VAL A 218 0.65 -14.85 -9.21
N TYR A 219 -0.65 -14.71 -9.33
CA TYR A 219 -1.42 -14.98 -10.55
C TYR A 219 -1.90 -13.64 -11.14
N LEU A 220 -1.38 -13.28 -12.31
CA LEU A 220 -1.69 -12.05 -13.06
C LEU A 220 -2.61 -12.32 -14.24
#